data_f03baf7356118722acad01d2b260ef10
#
_entry.id   f03baf7356118722acad01d2b260ef10
#
_cell.length_a   1.000
_cell.length_b   1.000
_cell.length_c   1.000
_cell.angle_alpha   90.00
_cell.angle_beta   90.00
_cell.angle_gamma   90.00
#
_symmetry.space_group_name_H-M   'P 1'
#
loop_
_entity.id
_entity.type
_entity.pdbx_description
1 polymer ?
#
loop_
_entity_poly.entity_id
_entity_poly.type
_entity_poly.pdbx_seq_one_letter_code
_entity_poly.pdbx_strand_id
1 'polypeptide(L)'
;MTEASHVSDLMTRMALSHPEISFQFINNHQSRIHTSGNGNLRDVIYHVYGREIASNLLEVRFQAEGIQITGLLGKTIISRGNRNFENDFINGRYVKNHIVSKAIEDAYKDFTMQHKYPFVVLMITMAGEEVDVNVHPAKMEIRFW
;
A
#
# COMPACT_ATOMS: atom_id res chain seq x y z
N MET A 1 -5.93 -5.80 -19.53
CA MET A 1 -6.58 -5.29 -18.31
C MET A 1 -7.78 -4.43 -18.68
N THR A 2 -8.91 -4.68 -18.06
CA THR A 2 -10.14 -3.97 -18.38
C THR A 2 -10.16 -2.59 -17.70
N GLU A 3 -11.04 -1.72 -18.20
CA GLU A 3 -11.29 -0.42 -17.58
C GLU A 3 -11.76 -0.56 -16.14
N ALA A 4 -12.63 -1.54 -15.87
CA ALA A 4 -13.11 -1.81 -14.52
C ALA A 4 -11.98 -2.22 -13.58
N SER A 5 -10.98 -2.96 -14.08
CA SER A 5 -9.81 -3.34 -13.28
C SER A 5 -8.97 -2.13 -12.90
N HIS A 6 -8.79 -1.19 -13.82
CA HIS A 6 -8.06 0.05 -13.54
C HIS A 6 -8.76 0.89 -12.49
N VAL A 7 -10.09 1.01 -12.58
CA VAL A 7 -10.86 1.74 -11.59
C VAL A 7 -10.79 1.06 -10.23
N SER A 8 -10.88 -0.26 -10.21
CA SER A 8 -10.78 -1.04 -8.97
C SER A 8 -9.43 -0.84 -8.29
N ASP A 9 -8.33 -0.85 -9.06
CA ASP A 9 -7.00 -0.61 -8.52
C ASP A 9 -6.88 0.80 -7.94
N LEU A 10 -7.42 1.79 -8.64
CA LEU A 10 -7.41 3.17 -8.14
C LEU A 10 -8.19 3.29 -6.84
N MET A 11 -9.39 2.71 -6.79
CA MET A 11 -10.22 2.75 -5.59
C MET A 11 -9.55 2.04 -4.42
N THR A 12 -8.88 0.92 -4.68
CA THR A 12 -8.12 0.21 -3.65
C THR A 12 -7.04 1.11 -3.04
N ARG A 13 -6.26 1.78 -3.88
CA ARG A 13 -5.21 2.68 -3.41
C ARG A 13 -5.76 3.86 -2.63
N MET A 14 -6.86 4.44 -3.09
CA MET A 14 -7.53 5.52 -2.38
C MET A 14 -8.03 5.07 -1.02
N ALA A 15 -8.65 3.90 -0.96
CA ALA A 15 -9.15 3.35 0.30
C ALA A 15 -8.01 3.08 1.28
N LEU A 16 -6.91 2.53 0.81
CA LEU A 16 -5.75 2.26 1.66
C LEU A 16 -5.10 3.54 2.18
N SER A 17 -5.04 4.58 1.36
CA SER A 17 -4.42 5.85 1.76
C SER A 17 -5.31 6.70 2.64
N HIS A 18 -6.62 6.43 2.68
CA HIS A 18 -7.60 7.19 3.46
C HIS A 18 -8.55 6.26 4.22
N PRO A 19 -8.05 5.58 5.26
CA PRO A 19 -8.91 4.69 6.06
C PRO A 19 -10.07 5.42 6.74
N GLU A 20 -9.97 6.73 6.93
CA GLU A 20 -10.99 7.58 7.56
C GLU A 20 -12.15 7.92 6.63
N ILE A 21 -12.04 7.57 5.35
CA ILE A 21 -13.09 7.82 4.35
C ILE A 21 -13.73 6.51 3.94
N SER A 22 -15.06 6.48 3.92
CA SER A 22 -15.80 5.34 3.41
C SER A 22 -15.85 5.40 1.89
N PHE A 23 -15.37 4.35 1.24
CA PHE A 23 -15.39 4.23 -0.22
C PHE A 23 -16.31 3.08 -0.62
N GLN A 24 -17.04 3.27 -1.71
CA GLN A 24 -17.82 2.21 -2.32
C GLN A 24 -17.62 2.23 -3.83
N PHE A 25 -17.31 1.08 -4.40
CA PHE A 25 -17.22 0.89 -5.83
C PHE A 25 -18.18 -0.20 -6.26
N ILE A 26 -19.10 0.16 -7.15
CA ILE A 26 -20.13 -0.74 -7.68
C ILE A 26 -19.87 -0.93 -9.16
N ASN A 27 -19.82 -2.18 -9.60
CA ASN A 27 -19.66 -2.53 -11.01
C ASN A 27 -20.67 -3.63 -11.36
N ASN A 28 -21.45 -3.41 -12.43
CA ASN A 28 -22.49 -4.34 -12.86
C ASN A 28 -23.45 -4.70 -11.72
N HIS A 29 -23.89 -3.68 -10.97
CA HIS A 29 -24.82 -3.80 -9.84
C HIS A 29 -24.27 -4.61 -8.67
N GLN A 30 -22.96 -4.89 -8.66
CA GLN A 30 -22.30 -5.58 -7.55
C GLN A 30 -21.33 -4.65 -6.83
N SER A 31 -21.40 -4.65 -5.50
CA SER A 31 -20.41 -3.92 -4.70
C SER A 31 -19.08 -4.67 -4.75
N ARG A 32 -18.04 -4.01 -5.27
CA ARG A 32 -16.71 -4.59 -5.41
C ARG A 32 -15.79 -4.18 -4.28
N ILE A 33 -15.94 -2.95 -3.81
CA ILE A 33 -15.17 -2.41 -2.70
C ILE A 33 -16.15 -1.62 -1.84
N HIS A 34 -16.11 -1.87 -0.54
CA HIS A 34 -16.92 -1.09 0.39
C HIS A 34 -16.18 -1.02 1.72
N THR A 35 -15.70 0.15 2.09
CA THR A 35 -14.97 0.37 3.33
C THR A 35 -15.80 1.19 4.31
N SER A 36 -15.54 1.02 5.61
CA SER A 36 -16.36 1.65 6.65
C SER A 36 -15.99 3.10 6.93
N GLY A 37 -14.75 3.51 6.64
CA GLY A 37 -14.30 4.87 6.98
C GLY A 37 -14.01 5.06 8.46
N ASN A 38 -13.71 3.99 9.18
CA ASN A 38 -13.49 4.05 10.63
C ASN A 38 -12.06 4.42 11.04
N GLY A 39 -11.19 4.72 10.08
CA GLY A 39 -9.79 5.10 10.35
C GLY A 39 -8.86 3.94 10.61
N ASN A 40 -9.32 2.71 10.52
CA ASN A 40 -8.54 1.52 10.82
C ASN A 40 -8.03 0.89 9.52
N LEU A 41 -6.71 0.97 9.27
CA LEU A 41 -6.12 0.45 8.05
C LEU A 41 -6.31 -1.07 7.92
N ARG A 42 -6.20 -1.82 9.01
CA ARG A 42 -6.40 -3.27 8.98
C ARG A 42 -7.82 -3.62 8.53
N ASP A 43 -8.80 -2.82 8.92
CA ASP A 43 -10.18 -3.01 8.51
C ASP A 43 -10.36 -2.76 7.01
N VAL A 44 -9.68 -1.75 6.47
CA VAL A 44 -9.66 -1.51 5.02
C VAL A 44 -9.08 -2.72 4.29
N ILE A 45 -7.96 -3.24 4.77
CA ILE A 45 -7.31 -4.42 4.17
C ILE A 45 -8.26 -5.62 4.21
N TYR A 46 -8.98 -5.79 5.30
CA TYR A 46 -9.98 -6.85 5.41
C TYR A 46 -11.05 -6.73 4.32
N HIS A 47 -11.59 -5.52 4.13
CA HIS A 47 -12.65 -5.31 3.15
C HIS A 47 -12.17 -5.41 1.71
N VAL A 48 -10.91 -5.08 1.45
CA VAL A 48 -10.36 -5.08 0.08
C VAL A 48 -9.76 -6.44 -0.28
N TYR A 49 -8.99 -7.03 0.62
CA TYR A 49 -8.19 -8.22 0.32
C TYR A 49 -8.67 -9.49 1.03
N GLY A 50 -9.55 -9.36 1.99
CA GLY A 50 -10.12 -10.51 2.67
C GLY A 50 -9.45 -10.87 3.99
N ARG A 51 -10.04 -11.87 4.64
CA ARG A 51 -9.71 -12.26 6.00
C ARG A 51 -8.31 -12.84 6.13
N GLU A 52 -7.90 -13.68 5.18
CA GLU A 52 -6.61 -14.35 5.26
C GLU A 52 -5.47 -13.33 5.32
N ILE A 53 -5.50 -12.34 4.44
CA ILE A 53 -4.47 -11.30 4.43
C ILE A 53 -4.57 -10.46 5.69
N ALA A 54 -5.76 -10.00 6.04
CA ALA A 54 -5.94 -9.13 7.21
C ALA A 54 -5.54 -9.78 8.53
N SER A 55 -5.57 -11.11 8.61
CA SER A 55 -5.21 -11.86 9.81
C SER A 55 -3.71 -12.14 9.94
N ASN A 56 -2.92 -11.86 8.91
CA ASN A 56 -1.51 -12.21 8.85
C ASN A 56 -0.64 -10.98 8.61
N LEU A 57 -0.89 -9.93 9.38
CA LEU A 57 -0.20 -8.66 9.26
C LEU A 57 0.59 -8.33 10.51
N LEU A 58 1.72 -7.67 10.33
CA LEU A 58 2.55 -7.14 11.40
C LEU A 58 2.52 -5.62 11.31
N GLU A 59 2.30 -4.97 12.44
CA GLU A 59 2.32 -3.51 12.51
C GLU A 59 3.76 -3.00 12.50
N VAL A 60 4.00 -1.96 11.72
CA VAL A 60 5.31 -1.30 11.63
C VAL A 60 5.16 0.13 12.06
N ARG A 61 6.09 0.56 12.91
CA ARG A 61 6.16 1.94 13.35
C ARG A 61 7.63 2.31 13.52
N PHE A 62 8.05 3.34 12.79
CA PHE A 62 9.42 3.83 12.83
C PHE A 62 9.40 5.35 12.74
N GLN A 63 10.26 5.98 13.51
CA GLN A 63 10.40 7.42 13.46
C GLN A 63 11.87 7.80 13.55
N ALA A 64 12.30 8.66 12.64
CA ALA A 64 13.62 9.28 12.65
C ALA A 64 13.44 10.76 12.32
N GLU A 65 14.52 11.54 12.42
CA GLU A 65 14.43 12.95 12.11
C GLU A 65 13.97 13.14 10.65
N GLY A 66 12.86 13.83 10.47
CA GLY A 66 12.30 14.12 9.17
C GLY A 66 11.51 13.00 8.52
N ILE A 67 11.47 11.80 9.12
CA ILE A 67 10.78 10.65 8.52
C ILE A 67 9.94 9.95 9.56
N GLN A 68 8.71 9.62 9.19
CA GLN A 68 7.84 8.75 9.98
C GLN A 68 7.29 7.66 9.08
N ILE A 69 7.42 6.40 9.49
CA ILE A 69 6.91 5.26 8.75
C ILE A 69 5.93 4.50 9.63
N THR A 70 4.73 4.28 9.12
CA THR A 70 3.74 3.43 9.76
C THR A 70 3.13 2.53 8.71
N GLY A 71 2.51 1.44 9.14
CA GLY A 71 1.80 0.59 8.21
C GLY A 71 1.72 -0.85 8.66
N LEU A 72 1.41 -1.71 7.72
CA LEU A 72 1.22 -3.13 7.96
C LEU A 72 2.01 -3.92 6.92
N LEU A 73 2.73 -4.91 7.40
CA LEU A 73 3.51 -5.83 6.56
C LEU A 73 2.93 -7.22 6.67
N GLY A 74 2.80 -7.91 5.55
CA GLY A 74 2.33 -9.28 5.56
C GLY A 74 3.37 -10.23 6.12
N LYS A 75 2.91 -11.19 6.93
CA LYS A 75 3.74 -12.33 7.32
C LYS A 75 4.07 -13.14 6.09
N THR A 76 5.17 -13.90 6.13
CA THR A 76 5.64 -14.65 4.96
C THR A 76 4.61 -15.64 4.43
N ILE A 77 3.71 -16.11 5.28
CA ILE A 77 2.65 -17.05 4.88
C ILE A 77 1.72 -16.47 3.80
N ILE A 78 1.63 -15.13 3.72
CA ILE A 78 0.82 -14.47 2.69
C ILE A 78 1.66 -13.82 1.60
N SER A 79 2.87 -14.31 1.37
CA SER A 79 3.72 -13.83 0.27
C SER A 79 3.02 -14.01 -1.07
N ARG A 80 3.28 -13.07 -1.99
CA ARG A 80 2.59 -12.99 -3.27
C ARG A 80 3.52 -13.36 -4.42
N GLY A 81 2.92 -13.74 -5.55
CA GLY A 81 3.68 -14.12 -6.74
C GLY A 81 4.16 -12.95 -7.59
N ASN A 82 3.78 -11.72 -7.23
CA ASN A 82 4.20 -10.51 -7.94
C ASN A 82 4.26 -9.33 -6.97
N ARG A 83 4.73 -8.18 -7.48
CA ARG A 83 4.90 -6.97 -6.67
C ARG A 83 3.66 -6.09 -6.57
N ASN A 84 2.52 -6.53 -7.10
CA ASN A 84 1.31 -5.71 -7.13
C ASN A 84 0.71 -5.44 -5.76
N PHE A 85 1.20 -6.13 -4.73
CA PHE A 85 0.71 -5.99 -3.36
C PHE A 85 1.66 -5.20 -2.47
N GLU A 86 2.64 -4.52 -3.05
CA GLU A 86 3.52 -3.58 -2.35
C GLU A 86 2.95 -2.19 -2.54
N ASN A 87 2.18 -1.74 -1.55
CA ASN A 87 1.50 -0.46 -1.58
C ASN A 87 2.24 0.54 -0.70
N ASP A 88 2.96 1.46 -1.32
CA ASP A 88 3.73 2.47 -0.62
C ASP A 88 3.14 3.84 -0.90
N PHE A 89 2.91 4.60 0.17
CA PHE A 89 2.38 5.95 0.10
C PHE A 89 3.35 6.91 0.75
N ILE A 90 3.68 7.99 0.08
CA ILE A 90 4.53 9.04 0.64
C ILE A 90 3.73 10.33 0.68
N ASN A 91 3.59 10.88 1.88
CA ASN A 91 2.77 12.06 2.13
C ASN A 91 1.36 11.93 1.52
N GLY A 92 0.76 10.73 1.67
CA GLY A 92 -0.58 10.44 1.21
C GLY A 92 -0.70 10.06 -0.26
N ARG A 93 0.39 10.02 -1.00
CA ARG A 93 0.38 9.71 -2.44
C ARG A 93 0.96 8.33 -2.70
N TYR A 94 0.25 7.55 -3.52
CA TYR A 94 0.76 6.26 -3.97
C TYR A 94 2.02 6.47 -4.83
N VAL A 95 3.06 5.70 -4.51
CA VAL A 95 4.31 5.78 -5.24
C VAL A 95 4.81 4.39 -5.61
N LYS A 96 5.50 4.31 -6.74
CA LYS A 96 6.33 3.15 -7.08
C LYS A 96 7.77 3.62 -7.01
N ASN A 97 8.43 3.25 -5.93
CA ASN A 97 9.83 3.65 -5.74
C ASN A 97 10.69 2.41 -5.64
N HIS A 98 11.62 2.29 -6.57
CA HIS A 98 12.50 1.14 -6.68
C HIS A 98 13.37 0.96 -5.42
N ILE A 99 13.80 2.04 -4.82
CA ILE A 99 14.64 1.99 -3.61
C ILE A 99 13.86 1.42 -2.44
N VAL A 100 12.62 1.89 -2.26
CA VAL A 100 11.75 1.41 -1.19
C VAL A 100 11.40 -0.06 -1.40
N SER A 101 10.99 -0.43 -2.60
CA SER A 101 10.65 -1.82 -2.92
C SER A 101 11.84 -2.76 -2.69
N LYS A 102 13.03 -2.36 -3.13
CA LYS A 102 14.22 -3.17 -2.95
C LYS A 102 14.58 -3.33 -1.47
N ALA A 103 14.46 -2.27 -0.70
CA ALA A 103 14.75 -2.34 0.74
C ALA A 103 13.80 -3.32 1.46
N ILE A 104 12.51 -3.27 1.11
CA ILE A 104 11.52 -4.17 1.69
C ILE A 104 11.80 -5.61 1.27
N GLU A 105 12.03 -5.85 0.00
CA GLU A 105 12.29 -7.19 -0.51
C GLU A 105 13.58 -7.77 0.06
N ASP A 106 14.62 -6.96 0.23
CA ASP A 106 15.86 -7.40 0.86
C ASP A 106 15.65 -7.82 2.33
N ALA A 107 14.78 -7.11 3.04
CA ALA A 107 14.46 -7.47 4.41
C ALA A 107 13.72 -8.81 4.52
N TYR A 108 12.97 -9.18 3.49
CA TYR A 108 12.20 -10.42 3.47
C TYR A 108 12.96 -11.61 2.89
N LYS A 109 14.08 -11.39 2.18
CA LYS A 109 14.66 -12.42 1.31
C LYS A 109 15.08 -13.70 2.05
N ASP A 110 15.47 -13.58 3.32
CA ASP A 110 15.89 -14.74 4.12
C ASP A 110 14.69 -15.52 4.67
N PHE A 111 13.49 -15.00 4.54
CA PHE A 111 12.27 -15.57 5.10
C PHE A 111 11.26 -15.98 4.04
N THR A 112 11.46 -15.62 2.78
CA THR A 112 10.55 -15.93 1.69
C THR A 112 11.22 -16.81 0.66
N MET A 113 10.40 -17.56 -0.07
CA MET A 113 10.87 -18.35 -1.20
C MET A 113 11.26 -17.44 -2.35
N GLN A 114 12.16 -17.93 -3.18
CA GLN A 114 12.55 -17.25 -4.40
C GLN A 114 11.32 -16.95 -5.26
N HIS A 115 11.28 -15.76 -5.86
CA HIS A 115 10.15 -15.28 -6.67
C HIS A 115 8.86 -15.06 -5.90
N LYS A 116 8.96 -14.89 -4.58
CA LYS A 116 7.85 -14.46 -3.74
C LYS A 116 8.10 -13.04 -3.24
N TYR A 117 7.04 -12.26 -3.15
CA TYR A 117 7.09 -10.84 -2.81
C TYR A 117 6.18 -10.55 -1.63
N PRO A 118 6.53 -9.58 -0.78
CA PRO A 118 5.73 -9.29 0.41
C PRO A 118 4.44 -8.57 0.08
N PHE A 119 3.44 -8.74 0.95
CA PHE A 119 2.29 -7.87 1.01
C PHE A 119 2.65 -6.69 1.91
N VAL A 120 2.46 -5.47 1.42
CA VAL A 120 2.93 -4.26 2.12
C VAL A 120 1.91 -3.15 1.96
N VAL A 121 1.60 -2.47 3.05
CA VAL A 121 0.93 -1.17 3.01
C VAL A 121 1.71 -0.25 3.95
N LEU A 122 2.53 0.62 3.38
CA LEU A 122 3.36 1.55 4.14
C LEU A 122 2.93 2.99 3.91
N MET A 123 2.84 3.73 5.00
CA MET A 123 2.59 5.16 5.00
C MET A 123 3.87 5.86 5.45
N ILE A 124 4.51 6.56 4.55
CA ILE A 124 5.74 7.29 4.81
C ILE A 124 5.44 8.79 4.80
N THR A 125 5.76 9.45 5.89
CA THR A 125 5.64 10.90 6.00
C THR A 125 7.03 11.51 6.05
N MET A 126 7.31 12.43 5.16
CA MET A 126 8.62 13.08 5.06
C MET A 126 8.46 14.59 5.00
N ALA A 127 9.46 15.31 5.47
CA ALA A 127 9.53 16.75 5.30
C ALA A 127 9.59 17.08 3.80
N GLY A 128 8.80 18.06 3.37
CA GLY A 128 8.63 18.33 1.94
C GLY A 128 9.89 18.75 1.20
N GLU A 129 10.87 19.28 1.91
CA GLU A 129 12.13 19.73 1.32
C GLU A 129 13.06 18.57 0.93
N GLU A 130 12.84 17.40 1.49
CA GLU A 130 13.69 16.23 1.25
C GLU A 130 13.19 15.37 0.10
N VAL A 131 12.03 15.69 -0.43
CA VAL A 131 11.35 14.88 -1.43
C VAL A 131 10.89 15.77 -2.58
N ASP A 132 11.32 15.42 -3.79
CA ASP A 132 10.80 16.05 -5.00
C ASP A 132 9.62 15.22 -5.48
N VAL A 133 8.43 15.64 -5.08
CA VAL A 133 7.20 15.01 -5.57
C VAL A 133 7.04 15.44 -7.02
N ASN A 134 7.01 14.51 -7.92
CA ASN A 134 7.01 14.75 -9.33
C ASN A 134 5.87 15.67 -9.75
N VAL A 135 6.20 16.66 -10.59
CA VAL A 135 5.24 17.64 -11.09
C VAL A 135 4.26 17.07 -12.11
N HIS A 136 4.47 15.85 -12.57
CA HIS A 136 3.56 15.18 -13.49
C HIS A 136 2.56 14.34 -12.74
N PRO A 137 1.26 14.68 -12.74
CA PRO A 137 0.26 13.93 -11.97
C PRO A 137 0.15 12.47 -12.31
N ALA A 138 0.54 12.08 -13.52
CA ALA A 138 0.47 10.69 -13.97
C ALA A 138 1.64 9.84 -13.46
N LYS A 139 2.72 10.43 -12.99
CA LYS A 139 3.85 9.69 -12.45
C LYS A 139 3.64 9.38 -10.98
N MET A 140 3.93 8.14 -10.63
CA MET A 140 3.83 7.66 -9.25
C MET A 140 5.22 7.44 -8.65
N GLU A 141 6.17 8.28 -9.05
CA GLU A 141 7.55 8.24 -8.59
C GLU A 141 7.90 9.50 -7.84
N ILE A 142 8.82 9.37 -6.92
CA ILE A 142 9.42 10.51 -6.20
C ILE A 142 10.93 10.41 -6.29
N ARG A 143 11.58 11.56 -6.07
CA ARG A 143 13.03 11.61 -5.95
C ARG A 143 13.40 11.95 -4.52
N PHE A 144 14.46 11.30 -4.06
CA PHE A 144 15.07 11.62 -2.77
C PHE A 144 16.33 12.45 -3.04
N TRP A 145 16.46 13.54 -2.33
CA TRP A 145 17.65 14.37 -2.40
C TRP A 145 18.83 13.75 -1.64
#